data_2de7fabe0df237aab0799190eecb60d6
#
_entry.id   2de7fabe0df237aab0799190eecb60d6
#
_cell.length_a   1.000
_cell.length_b   1.000
_cell.length_c   1.000
_cell.angle_alpha   90.00
_cell.angle_beta   90.00
_cell.angle_gamma   90.00
#
_symmetry.space_group_name_H-M   'P 1'
#
loop_
_entity.id
_entity.type
_entity.pdbx_description
1 polymer ?
#
loop_
_entity_poly.entity_id
_entity_poly.type
_entity_poly.pdbx_seq_one_letter_code
_entity_poly.pdbx_strand_id
1 'polypeptide(L)'
;MAIYQVTYWHEIPSQVDAKAPGEAPFKQPLSQRFLELIDLIATKRKQGGTDDYLAGWNKGKKTEREGSAADVAQAVAQEFEAQYDNIRAQALAQGSDSSNA
;
A
#
# COMPACT_ATOMS: atom_id res chain seq x y z
N MET A 1 -5.02 -19.31 11.08
CA MET A 1 -4.26 -18.60 10.05
C MET A 1 -5.13 -17.61 9.33
N ALA A 2 -4.61 -16.46 9.06
CA ALA A 2 -5.32 -15.45 8.28
C ALA A 2 -4.70 -15.31 6.89
N ILE A 3 -5.50 -14.85 5.95
CA ILE A 3 -5.01 -14.51 4.61
C ILE A 3 -5.12 -13.00 4.50
N TYR A 4 -4.03 -12.33 4.14
CA TYR A 4 -4.07 -10.90 3.94
C TYR A 4 -3.71 -10.52 2.50
N GLN A 5 -4.16 -9.35 2.11
CA GLN A 5 -3.89 -8.78 0.80
C GLN A 5 -3.72 -7.28 0.96
N VAL A 6 -2.72 -6.72 0.32
CA VAL A 6 -2.42 -5.29 0.41
C VAL A 6 -2.90 -4.59 -0.84
N THR A 7 -3.55 -3.45 -0.65
CA THR A 7 -3.92 -2.57 -1.76
C THR A 7 -2.81 -1.55 -1.94
N TYR A 8 -2.31 -1.46 -3.17
CA TYR A 8 -1.21 -0.56 -3.53
C TYR A 8 -1.68 0.46 -4.56
N TRP A 9 -1.06 1.63 -4.54
CA TRP A 9 -1.04 2.52 -5.69
C TRP A 9 0.37 2.44 -6.27
N HIS A 10 0.51 1.76 -7.40
CA HIS A 10 1.81 1.33 -7.93
C HIS A 10 2.56 0.54 -6.86
N GLU A 11 3.70 1.05 -6.35
CA GLU A 11 4.49 0.37 -5.33
C GLU A 11 4.20 0.88 -3.91
N ILE A 12 3.26 1.79 -3.74
CA ILE A 12 2.98 2.42 -2.43
C ILE A 12 1.80 1.73 -1.77
N PRO A 13 1.98 1.12 -0.59
CA PRO A 13 0.86 0.47 0.10
C PRO A 13 -0.11 1.49 0.68
N SER A 14 -1.38 1.15 0.68
CA SER A 14 -2.45 2.02 1.18
C SER A 14 -3.26 1.36 2.28
N GLN A 15 -3.57 0.09 2.14
CA GLN A 15 -4.47 -0.60 3.06
C GLN A 15 -4.17 -2.08 3.09
N VAL A 16 -4.36 -2.70 4.26
CA VAL A 16 -4.22 -4.13 4.43
C VAL A 16 -5.60 -4.73 4.71
N ASP A 17 -6.00 -5.70 3.93
CA ASP A 17 -7.24 -6.45 4.15
C ASP A 17 -6.87 -7.84 4.61
N ALA A 18 -7.52 -8.34 5.66
CA ALA A 18 -7.26 -9.68 6.18
C ALA A 18 -8.56 -10.42 6.45
N LYS A 19 -8.52 -11.73 6.27
CA LYS A 19 -9.63 -12.64 6.54
C LYS A 19 -9.10 -13.87 7.25
N ALA A 20 -9.93 -14.41 8.16
CA ALA A 20 -9.62 -15.67 8.83
C ALA A 20 -10.92 -16.45 8.99
N PRO A 21 -10.85 -17.81 8.99
CA PRO A 21 -12.06 -18.62 9.19
C PRO A 21 -12.75 -18.28 10.50
N GLY A 22 -14.07 -18.09 10.44
CA GLY A 22 -14.87 -17.78 11.62
C GLY A 22 -14.75 -16.35 12.12
N GLU A 23 -14.03 -15.48 11.40
CA GLU A 23 -13.87 -14.08 11.78
C GLU A 23 -14.39 -13.17 10.67
N ALA A 24 -14.85 -11.99 11.07
CA ALA A 24 -15.23 -10.98 10.08
C ALA A 24 -13.99 -10.46 9.38
N PRO A 25 -14.08 -10.09 8.11
CA PRO A 25 -12.97 -9.46 7.40
C PRO A 25 -12.53 -8.18 8.13
N PHE A 26 -11.23 -7.95 8.17
CA PHE A 26 -10.67 -6.79 8.85
C PHE A 26 -9.89 -5.94 7.85
N LYS A 27 -10.16 -4.65 7.84
CA LYS A 27 -9.46 -3.69 6.99
C LYS A 27 -8.65 -2.75 7.86
N GLN A 28 -7.37 -2.65 7.57
CA GLN A 28 -6.47 -1.76 8.31
C GLN A 28 -5.86 -0.77 7.33
N PRO A 29 -6.37 0.46 7.26
CA PRO A 29 -5.74 1.49 6.44
C PRO A 29 -4.41 1.89 7.06
N LEU A 30 -3.46 2.25 6.20
CA LEU A 30 -2.20 2.80 6.66
C LEU A 30 -2.40 4.26 7.07
N SER A 31 -1.38 4.85 7.72
CA SER A 31 -1.49 6.24 8.16
C SER A 31 -1.65 7.19 6.98
N GLN A 32 -2.15 8.38 7.26
CA GLN A 32 -2.43 9.37 6.23
C GLN A 32 -1.19 9.75 5.42
N ARG A 33 0.00 9.65 6.01
CA ARG A 33 1.24 9.98 5.29
C ARG A 33 1.44 9.12 4.05
N PHE A 34 0.92 7.90 4.02
CA PHE A 34 0.96 7.06 2.81
C PHE A 34 0.05 7.62 1.72
N LEU A 35 -1.13 8.10 2.08
CA LEU A 35 -2.03 8.73 1.10
C LEU A 35 -1.43 10.02 0.56
N GLU A 36 -0.79 10.80 1.43
CA GLU A 36 -0.10 12.02 1.01
C GLU A 36 1.06 11.69 0.08
N LEU A 37 1.77 10.61 0.35
CA LEU A 37 2.84 10.15 -0.53
C LEU A 37 2.30 9.76 -1.89
N ILE A 38 1.18 9.06 -1.95
CA ILE A 38 0.54 8.68 -3.20
C ILE A 38 0.20 9.93 -4.01
N ASP A 39 -0.39 10.93 -3.38
CA ASP A 39 -0.73 12.19 -4.04
C ASP A 39 0.53 12.90 -4.57
N LEU A 40 1.58 12.92 -3.78
CA LEU A 40 2.84 13.54 -4.17
C LEU A 40 3.43 12.85 -5.40
N ILE A 41 3.49 11.52 -5.37
CA ILE A 41 4.08 10.75 -6.46
C ILE A 41 3.22 10.85 -7.72
N ALA A 42 1.91 10.79 -7.58
CA ALA A 42 0.99 10.96 -8.72
C ALA A 42 1.23 12.30 -9.41
N THR A 43 1.41 13.35 -8.63
CA THR A 43 1.70 14.68 -9.17
C THR A 43 3.05 14.71 -9.86
N LYS A 44 4.08 14.14 -9.24
CA LYS A 44 5.43 14.12 -9.80
C LYS A 44 5.52 13.33 -11.10
N ARG A 45 4.77 12.24 -11.20
CA ARG A 45 4.73 11.40 -12.40
C ARG A 45 3.72 11.89 -13.42
N LYS A 46 3.04 12.99 -13.13
CA LYS A 46 1.99 13.57 -13.98
C LYS A 46 0.84 12.57 -14.21
N GLN A 47 0.54 11.79 -13.19
CA GLN A 47 -0.54 10.81 -13.22
C GLN A 47 -1.74 11.26 -12.38
N GLY A 48 -1.87 12.56 -12.18
CA GLY A 48 -3.01 13.13 -11.46
C GLY A 48 -4.30 13.15 -12.28
N GLY A 49 -4.24 12.80 -13.56
CA GLY A 49 -5.43 12.66 -14.38
C GLY A 49 -6.22 11.43 -13.93
N THR A 50 -7.53 11.48 -14.17
CA THR A 50 -8.44 10.48 -13.63
C THR A 50 -8.06 9.05 -14.02
N ASP A 51 -7.84 8.80 -15.31
CA ASP A 51 -7.58 7.46 -15.81
C ASP A 51 -6.23 6.92 -15.34
N ASP A 52 -5.20 7.74 -15.40
CA ASP A 52 -3.86 7.33 -14.99
C ASP A 52 -3.80 7.06 -13.49
N TYR A 53 -4.46 7.91 -12.71
CA TYR A 53 -4.52 7.73 -11.27
C TYR A 53 -5.22 6.41 -10.91
N LEU A 54 -6.37 6.17 -11.51
CA LEU A 54 -7.15 4.96 -11.22
C LEU A 54 -6.42 3.70 -11.69
N ALA A 55 -5.71 3.77 -12.78
CA ALA A 55 -4.96 2.63 -13.31
C ALA A 55 -3.82 2.19 -12.37
N GLY A 56 -3.36 3.09 -11.50
CA GLY A 56 -2.31 2.76 -10.54
C GLY A 56 -2.76 1.88 -9.38
N TRP A 57 -4.05 1.84 -9.10
CA TRP A 57 -4.55 1.03 -7.99
C TRP A 57 -4.55 -0.45 -8.35
N ASN A 58 -3.93 -1.26 -7.48
CA ASN A 58 -3.86 -2.71 -7.69
C ASN A 58 -3.78 -3.41 -6.35
N LYS A 59 -4.08 -4.70 -6.35
CA LYS A 59 -3.98 -5.53 -5.15
C LYS A 59 -2.84 -6.51 -5.31
N GLY A 60 -2.08 -6.67 -4.23
CA GLY A 60 -0.99 -7.62 -4.19
C GLY A 60 -1.48 -9.05 -4.05
N LYS A 61 -0.55 -9.97 -3.87
CA LYS A 61 -0.86 -11.38 -3.68
C LYS A 61 -1.55 -11.59 -2.34
N LYS A 62 -2.46 -12.57 -2.31
CA LYS A 62 -3.00 -13.07 -1.05
C LYS A 62 -1.93 -13.92 -0.37
N THR A 63 -1.65 -13.62 0.88
CA THR A 63 -0.58 -14.25 1.64
C THR A 63 -1.13 -14.78 2.95
N GLU A 64 -0.76 -16.01 3.30
CA GLU A 64 -1.15 -16.59 4.58
C GLU A 64 -0.17 -16.18 5.66
N ARG A 65 -0.70 -15.95 6.87
CA ARG A 65 0.11 -15.61 8.03
C ARG A 65 -0.63 -16.04 9.29
N GLU A 66 0.10 -16.52 10.29
CA GLU A 66 -0.51 -16.92 11.55
C GLU A 66 -1.07 -15.73 12.31
N GLY A 67 -2.22 -15.93 12.96
CA GLY A 67 -2.86 -14.92 13.76
C GLY A 67 -4.30 -14.69 13.35
N SER A 68 -5.01 -13.85 14.10
CA SER A 68 -6.35 -13.44 13.76
C SER A 68 -6.29 -12.43 12.60
N ALA A 69 -7.44 -12.21 11.96
CA ALA A 69 -7.50 -11.22 10.87
C ALA A 69 -7.02 -9.84 11.35
N ALA A 70 -7.49 -9.42 12.53
CA ALA A 70 -7.09 -8.12 13.08
C ALA A 70 -5.60 -8.06 13.38
N ASP A 71 -5.06 -9.09 14.04
CA ASP A 71 -3.65 -9.12 14.41
C ASP A 71 -2.74 -9.10 13.17
N VAL A 72 -3.08 -9.89 12.16
CA VAL A 72 -2.31 -9.95 10.93
C VAL A 72 -2.34 -8.62 10.19
N ALA A 73 -3.54 -8.03 10.05
CA ALA A 73 -3.68 -6.75 9.36
C ALA A 73 -2.87 -5.66 10.05
N GLN A 74 -2.96 -5.60 11.39
CA GLN A 74 -2.24 -4.59 12.16
C GLN A 74 -0.72 -4.80 12.10
N ALA A 75 -0.27 -6.06 12.17
CA ALA A 75 1.15 -6.35 12.10
C ALA A 75 1.74 -5.97 10.75
N VAL A 76 1.05 -6.30 9.66
CA VAL A 76 1.52 -5.95 8.32
C VAL A 76 1.52 -4.45 8.13
N ALA A 77 0.47 -3.76 8.61
CA ALA A 77 0.41 -2.31 8.53
C ALA A 77 1.58 -1.66 9.29
N GLN A 78 1.91 -2.16 10.48
CA GLN A 78 3.03 -1.64 11.25
C GLN A 78 4.36 -1.87 10.55
N GLU A 79 4.52 -2.98 9.86
CA GLU A 79 5.72 -3.26 9.08
C GLU A 79 5.90 -2.23 7.96
N PHE A 80 4.81 -1.87 7.28
CA PHE A 80 4.87 -0.81 6.28
C PHE A 80 5.14 0.54 6.90
N GLU A 81 4.54 0.84 8.05
CA GLU A 81 4.82 2.11 8.73
C GLU A 81 6.29 2.26 9.08
N ALA A 82 6.91 1.18 9.52
CA ALA A 82 8.33 1.19 9.84
C ALA A 82 9.21 1.37 8.61
N GLN A 83 8.70 1.04 7.43
CA GLN A 83 9.43 1.16 6.17
C GLN A 83 9.09 2.43 5.39
N TYR A 84 8.28 3.31 5.96
CA TYR A 84 7.77 4.48 5.24
C TYR A 84 8.88 5.30 4.58
N ASP A 85 9.93 5.63 5.31
CA ASP A 85 11.01 6.45 4.77
C ASP A 85 11.68 5.79 3.58
N ASN A 86 11.88 4.48 3.64
CA ASN A 86 12.46 3.71 2.57
C ASN A 86 11.54 3.65 1.34
N ILE A 87 10.25 3.41 1.59
CA ILE A 87 9.24 3.38 0.53
C ILE A 87 9.19 4.74 -0.17
N ARG A 88 9.19 5.81 0.60
CA ARG A 88 9.17 7.17 0.08
C ARG A 88 10.38 7.46 -0.79
N ALA A 89 11.56 7.09 -0.31
CA ALA A 89 12.81 7.32 -1.03
C ALA A 89 12.82 6.57 -2.37
N GLN A 90 12.38 5.33 -2.37
CA GLN A 90 12.33 4.53 -3.59
C GLN A 90 11.31 5.08 -4.59
N ALA A 91 10.14 5.49 -4.11
CA ALA A 91 9.11 6.05 -4.98
C ALA A 91 9.57 7.35 -5.62
N LEU A 92 10.24 8.21 -4.85
CA LEU A 92 10.76 9.47 -5.36
C LEU A 92 11.90 9.24 -6.36
N ALA A 93 12.75 8.26 -6.11
CA ALA A 93 13.83 7.91 -7.02
C ALA A 93 13.29 7.44 -8.39
N GLN A 94 12.25 6.61 -8.38
CA GLN A 94 11.63 6.16 -9.62
C GLN A 94 10.98 7.31 -10.38
N GLY A 95 10.36 8.25 -9.67
CA GLY A 95 9.82 9.44 -10.29
C GLY A 95 10.91 10.30 -10.92
N SER A 96 12.07 10.40 -10.28
CA SER A 96 13.21 11.13 -10.81
C SER A 96 13.79 10.46 -12.06
N ASP A 97 13.83 9.13 -12.06
CA ASP A 97 14.35 8.39 -13.21
C ASP A 97 13.55 8.68 -14.47
N SER A 98 12.24 8.77 -14.35
CA SER A 98 11.40 9.07 -15.49
C SER A 98 11.66 10.46 -16.05
N SER A 99 12.13 11.40 -15.24
CA SER A 99 12.44 12.75 -15.69
C SER A 99 13.80 12.85 -16.38
N ASN A 100 14.67 11.88 -16.16
CA ASN A 100 16.01 11.86 -16.72
C ASN A 100 16.12 11.07 -18.01
N ALA A 101 15.06 10.40 -18.35
CA ALA A 101 15.07 9.53 -19.53
C ALA A 101 15.02 10.32 -20.82
#